data_9643dd35f1f2ff6d1cb5a1a0cd51aca4
#
_entry.id   9643dd35f1f2ff6d1cb5a1a0cd51aca4
#
_cell.length_a   1.000
_cell.length_b   1.000
_cell.length_c   1.000
_cell.angle_alpha   90.00
_cell.angle_beta   90.00
_cell.angle_gamma   90.00
#
_symmetry.space_group_name_H-M   'P 1'
#
loop_
_entity.id
_entity.type
_entity.pdbx_description
1 polymer ?
#
loop_
_entity_poly.entity_id
_entity_poly.type
_entity_poly.pdbx_seq_one_letter_code
_entity_poly.pdbx_strand_id
1 'polypeptide(L)'
;VMCLSKNISLVYADIFKYPTVRELAALIDNDGIAETAQSKNEFSDYNYNKIQNVISANTEENADRVTKEELGDIMITGATGFLGIHVLKAFLDNYDGKVYCLVRKGKYESPEKRMMNMLMYYFDDPYKELFESRIICVDGDITSKEQVTGFSEYKFSTIINCAACVKHFAADDVLERI
;
A
#
# COMPACT_ATOMS: atom_id res chain seq x y z
N VAL A 1 -22.91 2.80 22.01
CA VAL A 1 -23.82 2.24 23.02
C VAL A 1 -25.12 3.04 23.11
N MET A 2 -25.06 4.38 23.09
CA MET A 2 -26.28 5.22 23.14
C MET A 2 -27.10 5.18 21.83
N CYS A 3 -26.48 4.98 20.67
CA CYS A 3 -27.18 4.87 19.40
C CYS A 3 -28.06 3.61 19.29
N LEU A 4 -27.60 2.49 19.82
CA LEU A 4 -28.33 1.21 19.80
C LEU A 4 -29.61 1.24 20.63
N SER A 5 -29.63 2.02 21.72
CA SER A 5 -30.80 2.12 22.61
C SER A 5 -31.95 2.94 22.03
N LYS A 6 -31.69 3.74 20.96
CA LYS A 6 -32.68 4.61 20.31
C LYS A 6 -33.02 4.21 18.88
N ASN A 7 -32.58 3.02 18.44
CA ASN A 7 -32.81 2.50 17.10
C ASN A 7 -32.32 3.43 15.96
N ILE A 8 -31.23 4.19 16.23
CA ILE A 8 -30.62 5.08 15.27
C ILE A 8 -29.68 4.26 14.37
N SER A 9 -29.94 4.24 13.09
CA SER A 9 -29.09 3.56 12.10
C SER A 9 -28.11 4.58 11.51
N LEU A 10 -26.84 4.50 11.93
CA LEU A 10 -25.74 5.25 11.36
C LEU A 10 -24.69 4.28 10.86
N VAL A 11 -24.18 4.50 9.65
CA VAL A 11 -23.03 3.81 9.13
C VAL A 11 -21.76 4.62 9.37
N TYR A 12 -20.63 3.95 9.39
CA TYR A 12 -19.33 4.59 9.65
C TYR A 12 -19.02 5.75 8.69
N ALA A 13 -19.45 5.63 7.44
CA ALA A 13 -19.31 6.66 6.42
C ALA A 13 -20.05 7.96 6.74
N ASP A 14 -21.17 7.90 7.48
CA ASP A 14 -21.96 9.09 7.81
C ASP A 14 -21.21 10.07 8.71
N ILE A 15 -20.35 9.55 9.59
CA ILE A 15 -19.52 10.37 10.49
C ILE A 15 -18.57 11.27 9.69
N PHE A 16 -18.10 10.79 8.55
CA PHE A 16 -17.17 11.54 7.67
C PHE A 16 -17.90 12.44 6.68
N LYS A 17 -19.07 12.03 6.22
CA LYS A 17 -19.91 12.82 5.33
C LYS A 17 -20.54 14.02 6.04
N TYR A 18 -20.81 13.86 7.34
CA TYR A 18 -21.43 14.86 8.20
C TYR A 18 -20.51 15.13 9.42
N PRO A 19 -19.40 15.87 9.23
CA PRO A 19 -18.32 15.98 10.19
C PRO A 19 -18.65 16.79 11.45
N THR A 20 -19.82 17.46 11.50
CA THR A 20 -20.24 18.21 12.67
C THR A 20 -21.41 17.53 13.37
N VAL A 21 -21.49 17.70 14.71
CA VAL A 21 -22.61 17.19 15.52
C VAL A 21 -23.97 17.70 15.02
N ARG A 22 -24.00 18.94 14.52
CA ARG A 22 -25.22 19.55 13.98
C ARG A 22 -25.70 18.85 12.71
N GLU A 23 -24.80 18.56 11.80
CA GLU A 23 -25.11 17.87 10.54
C GLU A 23 -25.52 16.41 10.81
N LEU A 24 -24.83 15.74 11.72
CA LEU A 24 -25.18 14.39 12.12
C LEU A 24 -26.55 14.32 12.84
N ALA A 25 -26.85 15.29 13.67
CA ALA A 25 -28.17 15.42 14.31
C ALA A 25 -29.27 15.66 13.28
N ALA A 26 -29.04 16.54 12.30
CA ALA A 26 -29.99 16.80 11.23
C ALA A 26 -30.26 15.55 10.37
N LEU A 27 -29.25 14.72 10.13
CA LEU A 27 -29.40 13.43 9.47
C LEU A 27 -30.30 12.49 10.27
N ILE A 28 -30.13 12.45 11.59
CA ILE A 28 -30.92 11.60 12.49
C ILE A 28 -32.36 12.09 12.60
N ASP A 29 -32.58 13.41 12.69
CA ASP A 29 -33.89 14.04 12.84
C ASP A 29 -34.75 13.95 11.58
N ASN A 30 -34.13 13.88 10.40
CA ASN A 30 -34.82 13.71 9.12
C ASN A 30 -35.19 12.25 8.80
N ASP A 31 -35.38 11.42 9.83
CA ASP A 31 -35.82 10.03 9.72
C ASP A 31 -35.00 9.20 8.73
N GLY A 32 -33.66 9.36 8.76
CA GLY A 32 -32.80 8.35 8.14
C GLY A 32 -33.31 7.73 6.83
N ILE A 33 -34.09 8.47 6.03
CA ILE A 33 -34.30 8.14 4.63
C ILE A 33 -33.01 8.59 3.91
N ALA A 34 -31.87 8.11 4.42
CA ALA A 34 -30.92 7.61 3.49
C ALA A 34 -31.72 6.53 2.75
N GLU A 35 -32.15 6.82 1.51
CA GLU A 35 -32.01 5.78 0.53
C GLU A 35 -30.73 5.09 0.96
N THR A 36 -30.87 3.89 1.49
CA THR A 36 -29.80 2.93 1.44
C THR A 36 -29.45 2.93 -0.04
N ALA A 37 -28.53 3.84 -0.42
CA ALA A 37 -27.66 3.56 -1.49
C ALA A 37 -27.20 2.18 -1.05
N GLN A 38 -27.85 1.16 -1.60
CA GLN A 38 -27.38 -0.18 -1.57
C GLN A 38 -25.95 0.02 -2.00
N SER A 39 -25.06 0.12 -1.03
CA SER A 39 -23.68 -0.16 -1.23
C SER A 39 -23.80 -1.45 -2.02
N LYS A 40 -23.74 -1.34 -3.35
CA LYS A 40 -23.52 -2.50 -4.19
C LYS A 40 -22.38 -3.11 -3.46
N ASN A 41 -22.60 -4.30 -2.90
CA ASN A 41 -21.54 -5.05 -2.27
C ASN A 41 -20.58 -5.33 -3.43
N GLU A 42 -19.71 -4.36 -3.74
CA GLU A 42 -18.68 -4.48 -4.78
C GLU A 42 -17.85 -5.72 -4.53
N PHE A 43 -17.79 -6.13 -3.27
CA PHE A 43 -17.18 -7.37 -2.84
C PHE A 43 -18.02 -8.63 -3.16
N SER A 44 -19.32 -8.51 -3.50
CA SER A 44 -20.12 -9.68 -3.89
C SER A 44 -19.68 -10.29 -5.22
N ASP A 45 -19.04 -9.50 -6.08
CA ASP A 45 -18.53 -9.94 -7.37
C ASP A 45 -17.16 -10.62 -7.27
N TYR A 46 -16.49 -10.49 -6.12
CA TYR A 46 -15.24 -11.19 -5.87
C TYR A 46 -15.47 -12.63 -5.46
N ASN A 47 -15.07 -13.55 -6.33
CA ASN A 47 -15.11 -14.97 -5.99
C ASN A 47 -13.90 -15.34 -5.12
N TYR A 48 -14.04 -15.11 -3.81
CA TYR A 48 -12.99 -15.40 -2.83
C TYR A 48 -12.51 -16.85 -2.87
N ASN A 49 -13.41 -17.81 -3.15
CA ASN A 49 -13.03 -19.22 -3.27
C ASN A 49 -12.09 -19.44 -4.46
N LYS A 50 -12.34 -18.75 -5.58
CA LYS A 50 -11.46 -18.83 -6.75
C LYS A 50 -10.09 -18.23 -6.45
N ILE A 51 -10.04 -17.09 -5.77
CA ILE A 51 -8.80 -16.44 -5.37
C ILE A 51 -8.04 -17.34 -4.39
N GLN A 52 -8.71 -17.89 -3.39
CA GLN A 52 -8.12 -18.78 -2.41
C GLN A 52 -7.58 -20.07 -3.04
N ASN A 53 -8.30 -20.64 -3.98
CA ASN A 53 -7.83 -21.83 -4.72
C ASN A 53 -6.59 -21.53 -5.57
N VAL A 54 -6.52 -20.36 -6.21
CA VAL A 54 -5.32 -19.94 -6.96
C VAL A 54 -4.14 -19.73 -6.02
N ILE A 55 -4.35 -19.10 -4.86
CA ILE A 55 -3.29 -18.89 -3.86
C ILE A 55 -2.82 -20.25 -3.33
N SER A 56 -3.73 -21.14 -2.96
CA SER A 56 -3.40 -22.48 -2.41
C SER A 56 -2.62 -23.31 -3.42
N ALA A 57 -3.08 -23.39 -4.68
CA ALA A 57 -2.39 -24.12 -5.72
C ALA A 57 -0.97 -23.61 -5.97
N ASN A 58 -0.80 -22.27 -6.03
CA ASN A 58 0.53 -21.68 -6.17
C ASN A 58 1.42 -21.88 -4.94
N THR A 59 0.84 -21.95 -3.75
CA THR A 59 1.59 -22.17 -2.50
C THR A 59 2.07 -23.62 -2.40
N GLU A 60 1.22 -24.59 -2.76
CA GLU A 60 1.58 -26.01 -2.71
C GLU A 60 2.64 -26.38 -3.77
N GLU A 61 2.56 -25.83 -4.99
CA GLU A 61 3.57 -26.07 -6.03
C GLU A 61 4.92 -25.43 -5.74
N ASN A 62 4.97 -24.34 -4.99
CA ASN A 62 6.17 -23.53 -4.80
C ASN A 62 6.71 -23.57 -3.35
N ALA A 63 6.03 -24.23 -2.41
CA ALA A 63 6.42 -24.26 -1.00
C ALA A 63 7.85 -24.77 -0.76
N ASP A 64 8.34 -25.64 -1.63
CA ASP A 64 9.68 -26.24 -1.52
C ASP A 64 10.74 -25.56 -2.41
N ARG A 65 10.39 -24.50 -3.15
CA ARG A 65 11.27 -23.97 -4.20
C ARG A 65 12.04 -22.71 -3.86
N VAL A 66 11.59 -21.92 -2.91
CA VAL A 66 12.26 -20.64 -2.59
C VAL A 66 13.14 -20.81 -1.38
N THR A 67 14.43 -20.98 -1.63
CA THR A 67 15.44 -20.86 -0.57
C THR A 67 15.83 -19.39 -0.40
N LYS A 68 16.38 -19.05 0.75
CA LYS A 68 16.90 -17.72 1.06
C LYS A 68 17.92 -17.23 0.02
N GLU A 69 18.68 -18.16 -0.58
CA GLU A 69 19.73 -17.90 -1.57
C GLU A 69 19.19 -17.56 -2.96
N GLU A 70 17.93 -17.91 -3.25
CA GLU A 70 17.33 -17.75 -4.57
C GLU A 70 16.68 -16.36 -4.79
N LEU A 71 16.62 -15.51 -3.75
CA LEU A 71 15.89 -14.26 -3.85
C LEU A 71 16.59 -13.23 -4.77
N GLY A 72 17.92 -13.27 -4.88
CA GLY A 72 18.70 -12.40 -5.78
C GLY A 72 18.45 -10.91 -5.59
N ASP A 73 18.55 -10.16 -6.67
CA ASP A 73 18.19 -8.73 -6.68
C ASP A 73 16.68 -8.57 -6.72
N ILE A 74 16.15 -7.61 -5.96
CA ILE A 74 14.71 -7.37 -5.84
C ILE A 74 14.32 -5.94 -6.20
N MET A 75 13.05 -5.75 -6.55
CA MET A 75 12.41 -4.45 -6.67
C MET A 75 11.35 -4.29 -5.58
N ILE A 76 11.35 -3.14 -4.92
CA ILE A 76 10.31 -2.78 -3.93
C ILE A 76 9.56 -1.54 -4.39
N THR A 77 8.24 -1.61 -4.48
CA THR A 77 7.39 -0.43 -4.61
C THR A 77 6.85 -0.02 -3.23
N GLY A 78 6.63 1.28 -3.02
CA GLY A 78 6.20 1.77 -1.71
C GLY A 78 7.26 1.64 -0.61
N ALA A 79 8.54 1.58 -0.97
CA ALA A 79 9.67 1.39 -0.05
C ALA A 79 9.80 2.49 1.03
N THR A 80 9.24 3.69 0.80
CA THR A 80 9.20 4.77 1.79
C THR A 80 7.97 4.72 2.71
N GLY A 81 7.05 3.78 2.51
CA GLY A 81 5.92 3.52 3.40
C GLY A 81 6.33 2.66 4.60
N PHE A 82 5.44 2.57 5.60
CA PHE A 82 5.69 1.80 6.81
C PHE A 82 6.09 0.35 6.52
N LEU A 83 5.28 -0.38 5.75
CA LEU A 83 5.58 -1.78 5.42
C LEU A 83 6.85 -1.88 4.56
N GLY A 84 6.94 -1.05 3.51
CA GLY A 84 8.05 -1.13 2.55
C GLY A 84 9.42 -0.88 3.17
N ILE A 85 9.52 0.07 4.11
CA ILE A 85 10.80 0.37 4.77
C ILE A 85 11.26 -0.78 5.68
N HIS A 86 10.32 -1.47 6.34
CA HIS A 86 10.65 -2.64 7.17
C HIS A 86 11.01 -3.86 6.32
N VAL A 87 10.35 -4.06 5.17
CA VAL A 87 10.71 -5.09 4.20
C VAL A 87 12.11 -4.83 3.62
N LEU A 88 12.40 -3.57 3.26
CA LEU A 88 13.74 -3.18 2.81
C LEU A 88 14.79 -3.52 3.87
N LYS A 89 14.56 -3.13 5.11
CA LYS A 89 15.50 -3.42 6.22
C LYS A 89 15.70 -4.92 6.40
N ALA A 90 14.61 -5.69 6.44
CA ALA A 90 14.68 -7.14 6.58
C ALA A 90 15.45 -7.82 5.42
N PHE A 91 15.30 -7.31 4.19
CA PHE A 91 16.05 -7.79 3.05
C PHE A 91 17.55 -7.47 3.20
N LEU A 92 17.91 -6.24 3.55
CA LEU A 92 19.30 -5.83 3.73
C LEU A 92 20.02 -6.63 4.81
N ASP A 93 19.30 -7.02 5.87
CA ASP A 93 19.87 -7.80 6.97
C ASP A 93 20.06 -9.28 6.64
N ASN A 94 19.27 -9.80 5.72
CA ASN A 94 19.19 -11.24 5.49
C ASN A 94 19.70 -11.71 4.13
N TYR A 95 19.87 -10.81 3.15
CA TYR A 95 20.25 -11.13 1.77
C TYR A 95 21.33 -10.17 1.29
N ASP A 96 22.13 -10.60 0.32
CA ASP A 96 23.23 -9.79 -0.22
C ASP A 96 22.89 -9.09 -1.54
N GLY A 97 21.70 -9.33 -2.10
CA GLY A 97 21.24 -8.76 -3.35
C GLY A 97 21.04 -7.23 -3.29
N LYS A 98 20.83 -6.63 -4.45
CA LYS A 98 20.47 -5.22 -4.62
C LYS A 98 18.97 -5.03 -4.49
N VAL A 99 18.57 -3.86 -4.00
CA VAL A 99 17.18 -3.46 -3.93
C VAL A 99 16.94 -2.23 -4.79
N TYR A 100 16.13 -2.38 -5.80
CA TYR A 100 15.65 -1.28 -6.63
C TYR A 100 14.37 -0.73 -6.00
N CYS A 101 14.43 0.48 -5.49
CA CYS A 101 13.30 1.13 -4.80
C CYS A 101 12.66 2.16 -5.73
N LEU A 102 11.38 1.93 -6.09
CA LEU A 102 10.60 2.95 -6.78
C LEU A 102 10.15 4.00 -5.78
N VAL A 103 10.68 5.20 -5.91
CA VAL A 103 10.45 6.31 -4.98
C VAL A 103 10.03 7.55 -5.73
N ARG A 104 8.87 8.10 -5.40
CA ARG A 104 8.40 9.35 -5.99
C ARG A 104 9.27 10.52 -5.52
N LYS A 105 9.77 11.29 -6.46
CA LYS A 105 10.48 12.53 -6.17
C LYS A 105 9.57 13.50 -5.40
N GLY A 106 10.06 14.03 -4.32
CA GLY A 106 9.40 15.10 -3.59
C GLY A 106 9.63 16.46 -4.26
N LYS A 107 8.84 17.46 -3.90
CA LYS A 107 8.98 18.83 -4.45
C LYS A 107 10.37 19.44 -4.16
N TYR A 108 10.96 19.08 -3.02
CA TYR A 108 12.22 19.67 -2.51
C TYR A 108 13.25 18.60 -2.12
N GLU A 109 13.04 17.34 -2.48
CA GLU A 109 13.81 16.22 -1.98
C GLU A 109 14.01 15.17 -3.07
N SER A 110 15.25 14.69 -3.22
CA SER A 110 15.53 13.56 -4.13
C SER A 110 15.00 12.24 -3.55
N PRO A 111 14.79 11.20 -4.41
CA PRO A 111 14.41 9.87 -3.97
C PRO A 111 15.34 9.30 -2.89
N GLU A 112 16.66 9.45 -3.06
CA GLU A 112 17.68 8.96 -2.12
C GLU A 112 17.55 9.66 -0.77
N LYS A 113 17.46 11.01 -0.79
CA LYS A 113 17.33 11.78 0.44
C LYS A 113 16.06 11.42 1.19
N ARG A 114 14.95 11.24 0.48
CA ARG A 114 13.69 10.78 1.06
C ARG A 114 13.84 9.40 1.70
N MET A 115 14.50 8.46 1.03
CA MET A 115 14.75 7.13 1.56
C MET A 115 15.64 7.18 2.80
N MET A 116 16.75 7.95 2.76
CA MET A 116 17.63 8.14 3.92
C MET A 116 16.90 8.69 5.12
N ASN A 117 16.02 9.68 4.93
CA ASN A 117 15.22 10.25 6.00
C ASN A 117 14.28 9.23 6.63
N MET A 118 13.68 8.35 5.82
CA MET A 118 12.80 7.28 6.32
C MET A 118 13.59 6.20 7.08
N LEU A 119 14.74 5.81 6.58
CA LEU A 119 15.63 4.87 7.27
C LEU A 119 16.11 5.44 8.62
N MET A 120 16.52 6.71 8.62
CA MET A 120 16.90 7.42 9.85
C MET A 120 15.75 7.50 10.85
N TYR A 121 14.53 7.77 10.37
CA TYR A 121 13.34 7.88 11.23
C TYR A 121 12.96 6.57 11.92
N TYR A 122 13.03 5.45 11.19
CA TYR A 122 12.59 4.15 11.72
C TYR A 122 13.69 3.34 12.40
N PHE A 123 14.95 3.55 12.02
CA PHE A 123 16.07 2.69 12.45
C PHE A 123 17.26 3.44 13.01
N ASP A 124 17.15 4.77 13.16
CA ASP A 124 18.23 5.65 13.65
C ASP A 124 19.54 5.57 12.83
N ASP A 125 19.44 5.03 11.59
CA ASP A 125 20.57 4.89 10.66
C ASP A 125 20.11 5.22 9.23
N PRO A 126 20.77 6.15 8.52
CA PRO A 126 20.43 6.46 7.14
C PRO A 126 20.96 5.43 6.13
N TYR A 127 21.77 4.47 6.55
CA TYR A 127 22.42 3.43 5.69
C TYR A 127 23.15 4.02 4.47
N LYS A 128 23.83 5.12 4.66
CA LYS A 128 24.41 5.96 3.60
C LYS A 128 25.37 5.20 2.69
N GLU A 129 26.14 4.31 3.26
CA GLU A 129 27.16 3.48 2.59
C GLU A 129 26.55 2.39 1.68
N LEU A 130 25.24 2.09 1.87
CA LEU A 130 24.55 1.09 1.04
C LEU A 130 23.90 1.69 -0.21
N PHE A 131 23.78 3.03 -0.27
CA PHE A 131 23.26 3.68 -1.47
C PHE A 131 24.24 3.53 -2.64
N GLU A 132 23.70 3.43 -3.86
CA GLU A 132 24.41 3.11 -5.10
C GLU A 132 24.99 1.68 -5.18
N SER A 133 25.36 1.10 -4.06
CA SER A 133 25.91 -0.27 -4.02
C SER A 133 24.83 -1.32 -3.88
N ARG A 134 23.91 -1.16 -2.92
CA ARG A 134 22.83 -2.11 -2.61
C ARG A 134 21.45 -1.50 -2.66
N ILE A 135 21.27 -0.22 -2.25
CA ILE A 135 20.01 0.50 -2.32
C ILE A 135 20.05 1.42 -3.54
N ILE A 136 19.25 1.13 -4.54
CA ILE A 136 19.17 1.90 -5.78
C ILE A 136 17.79 2.55 -5.83
N CYS A 137 17.74 3.86 -5.63
CA CYS A 137 16.51 4.62 -5.74
C CYS A 137 16.24 5.00 -7.18
N VAL A 138 15.07 4.64 -7.68
CA VAL A 138 14.61 5.00 -9.01
C VAL A 138 13.44 5.95 -8.88
N ASP A 139 13.54 7.13 -9.49
CA ASP A 139 12.46 8.11 -9.48
C ASP A 139 11.29 7.62 -10.34
N GLY A 140 10.10 7.59 -9.74
CA GLY A 140 8.90 7.23 -10.48
C GLY A 140 7.68 7.05 -9.60
N ASP A 141 6.52 7.06 -10.27
CA ASP A 141 5.21 6.82 -9.66
C ASP A 141 4.60 5.55 -10.24
N ILE A 142 4.18 4.63 -9.38
CA ILE A 142 3.56 3.37 -9.80
C ILE A 142 2.26 3.58 -10.59
N THR A 143 1.62 4.75 -10.45
CA THR A 143 0.41 5.10 -11.19
C THR A 143 0.69 5.60 -12.62
N SER A 144 1.97 5.85 -12.95
CA SER A 144 2.40 6.25 -14.30
C SER A 144 3.02 5.08 -15.04
N LYS A 145 2.35 4.62 -16.10
CA LYS A 145 2.83 3.52 -16.94
C LYS A 145 4.19 3.82 -17.56
N GLU A 146 4.42 5.05 -17.98
CA GLU A 146 5.68 5.49 -18.60
C GLU A 146 6.84 5.38 -17.61
N GLN A 147 6.60 5.76 -16.35
CA GLN A 147 7.63 5.73 -15.31
C GLN A 147 7.93 4.31 -14.84
N VAL A 148 6.92 3.44 -14.82
CA VAL A 148 7.11 2.02 -14.49
C VAL A 148 7.86 1.27 -15.58
N THR A 149 7.65 1.60 -16.85
CA THR A 149 8.38 0.95 -17.96
C THR A 149 9.89 1.23 -17.95
N GLY A 150 10.35 2.32 -17.33
CA GLY A 150 11.78 2.60 -17.14
C GLY A 150 12.52 1.53 -16.33
N PHE A 151 11.79 0.69 -15.59
CA PHE A 151 12.39 -0.46 -14.87
C PHE A 151 12.83 -1.62 -15.74
N SER A 152 12.43 -1.65 -17.01
CA SER A 152 12.85 -2.70 -17.97
C SER A 152 14.38 -2.77 -18.18
N GLU A 153 15.09 -1.72 -17.82
CA GLU A 153 16.56 -1.67 -17.89
C GLU A 153 17.25 -2.38 -16.73
N TYR A 154 16.52 -2.60 -15.61
CA TYR A 154 17.06 -3.24 -14.43
C TYR A 154 16.73 -4.73 -14.43
N LYS A 155 17.68 -5.55 -13.96
CA LYS A 155 17.49 -6.98 -13.80
C LYS A 155 17.27 -7.30 -12.34
N PHE A 156 16.10 -7.82 -12.01
CA PHE A 156 15.74 -8.31 -10.70
C PHE A 156 14.93 -9.60 -10.83
N SER A 157 15.02 -10.47 -9.84
CA SER A 157 14.34 -11.77 -9.83
C SER A 157 12.94 -11.69 -9.20
N THR A 158 12.72 -10.71 -8.33
CA THR A 158 11.52 -10.64 -7.50
C THR A 158 11.02 -9.20 -7.40
N ILE A 159 9.70 -9.04 -7.40
CA ILE A 159 9.03 -7.76 -7.15
C ILE A 159 8.23 -7.89 -5.86
N ILE A 160 8.46 -6.97 -4.92
CA ILE A 160 7.69 -6.86 -3.69
C ILE A 160 6.88 -5.56 -3.73
N ASN A 161 5.57 -5.68 -3.84
CA ASN A 161 4.68 -4.52 -3.88
C ASN A 161 4.17 -4.19 -2.47
N CYS A 162 4.68 -3.09 -1.90
CA CYS A 162 4.22 -2.49 -0.65
C CYS A 162 3.49 -1.16 -0.87
N ALA A 163 3.30 -0.75 -2.13
CA ALA A 163 2.54 0.45 -2.42
C ALA A 163 1.05 0.18 -2.28
N ALA A 164 0.38 1.04 -1.51
CA ALA A 164 -1.06 0.98 -1.32
C ALA A 164 -1.63 2.39 -1.15
N CYS A 165 -2.89 2.57 -1.57
CA CYS A 165 -3.66 3.74 -1.20
C CYS A 165 -4.20 3.56 0.21
N VAL A 166 -3.71 4.36 1.14
CA VAL A 166 -4.19 4.38 2.54
C VAL A 166 -5.22 5.48 2.80
N LYS A 167 -5.73 6.11 1.73
CA LYS A 167 -6.81 7.08 1.85
C LYS A 167 -8.13 6.33 1.99
N HIS A 168 -8.61 6.20 3.20
CA HIS A 168 -9.89 5.54 3.49
C HIS A 168 -11.11 6.33 2.98
N PHE A 169 -10.92 7.59 2.60
CA PHE A 169 -11.97 8.52 2.16
C PHE A 169 -11.47 9.31 0.96
N ALA A 170 -11.51 8.70 -0.19
CA ALA A 170 -11.26 9.34 -1.47
C ALA A 170 -12.40 9.00 -2.43
N ALA A 171 -12.62 9.84 -3.43
CA ALA A 171 -13.52 9.50 -4.52
C ALA A 171 -13.03 8.22 -5.22
N ASP A 172 -13.95 7.43 -5.73
CA ASP A 172 -13.65 6.10 -6.30
C ASP A 172 -12.55 6.14 -7.38
N ASP A 173 -12.52 7.21 -8.19
CA ASP A 173 -11.50 7.45 -9.20
C ASP A 173 -10.06 7.57 -8.65
N VAL A 174 -9.93 7.92 -7.37
CA VAL A 174 -8.63 8.01 -6.68
C VAL A 174 -8.21 6.65 -6.13
N LEU A 175 -9.16 5.81 -5.73
CA LEU A 175 -8.91 4.47 -5.20
C LEU A 175 -8.61 3.47 -6.31
N GLU A 176 -9.20 3.64 -7.48
CA GLU A 176 -8.99 2.76 -8.65
C GLU A 176 -7.64 2.95 -9.36
N ARG A 177 -6.89 4.03 -9.06
CA ARG A 177 -5.62 4.35 -9.72
C ARG A 177 -4.40 3.63 -9.12
N ILE A 178 -4.59 2.81 -8.13
CA ILE A 178 -3.55 2.04 -7.46
C ILE A 178 -3.95 0.56 -7.46
#